data_3b201fb4c1f30679bf33bd74e624eb79
#
_entry.id   3b201fb4c1f30679bf33bd74e624eb79
#
_cell.length_a   1.000
_cell.length_b   1.000
_cell.length_c   1.000
_cell.angle_alpha   90.00
_cell.angle_beta   90.00
_cell.angle_gamma   90.00
#
_symmetry.space_group_name_H-M   'P 1'
#
loop_
_entity.id
_entity.type
_entity.pdbx_description
1 polymer ?
#
loop_
_entity_poly.entity_id
_entity_poly.type
_entity_poly.pdbx_seq_one_letter_code
_entity_poly.pdbx_strand_id
1 'polypeptide(L)'
;MPSYDIYEKAKATIEERRASARAEADGRNEIVRAESEEIAKIDAELSTTGMLIFKTACMGGDITPIKERNKELQARRRELIVGLGYPADYTDLKYTCSDCSDTGFIDGTRTCHCLKELIIKGRIEASAMGRLLEKQSFDNFDLEWYSYDAKIKERMKVNLATAKNYVRDFHKKQDNLLLIGTTGTGKTHISTAIARELIHQGYDVIYDSTQNIISDFESDRFRNSYGREENKSEKYLDCRLLIIDDLGTEFSNQFTLSTIYNLLNTRQNKGLPTIISTNLSPEELARKYEDRIYSRIIGSDCKVLPFMGKDKRVSR
;
A
#
# COMPACT_ATOMS: atom_id res chain seq x y z
N MET A 1 7.28 -0.14 13.72
CA MET A 1 6.72 -1.16 12.80
C MET A 1 5.68 -0.54 11.86
N PRO A 2 6.10 0.21 10.83
CA PRO A 2 5.18 0.98 9.98
C PRO A 2 4.11 0.13 9.27
N SER A 3 4.42 -1.14 8.95
CA SER A 3 3.46 -2.03 8.27
C SER A 3 2.30 -2.49 9.18
N TYR A 4 2.52 -2.59 10.49
CA TYR A 4 1.49 -2.95 11.46
C TYR A 4 0.49 -1.80 11.64
N ASP A 5 0.97 -0.57 11.80
CA ASP A 5 0.11 0.63 11.92
C ASP A 5 -0.76 0.86 10.69
N ILE A 6 -0.21 0.62 9.49
CA ILE A 6 -0.95 0.75 8.23
C ILE A 6 -2.06 -0.31 8.16
N TYR A 7 -1.76 -1.54 8.56
CA TYR A 7 -2.73 -2.64 8.59
C TYR A 7 -3.86 -2.34 9.59
N GLU A 8 -3.53 -1.92 10.81
CA GLU A 8 -4.52 -1.59 11.84
C GLU A 8 -5.41 -0.40 11.43
N LYS A 9 -4.84 0.63 10.81
CA LYS A 9 -5.63 1.75 10.25
C LYS A 9 -6.56 1.29 9.13
N ALA A 10 -6.09 0.45 8.23
CA ALA A 10 -6.91 -0.09 7.16
C ALA A 10 -8.06 -0.95 7.70
N LYS A 11 -7.79 -1.76 8.72
CA LYS A 11 -8.78 -2.58 9.40
C LYS A 11 -9.81 -1.72 10.14
N ALA A 12 -9.37 -0.70 10.87
CA ALA A 12 -10.26 0.26 11.53
C ALA A 12 -11.20 0.96 10.53
N THR A 13 -10.69 1.35 9.35
CA THR A 13 -11.52 1.92 8.28
C THR A 13 -12.59 0.94 7.78
N ILE A 14 -12.28 -0.34 7.65
CA ILE A 14 -13.24 -1.38 7.26
C ILE A 14 -14.31 -1.56 8.35
N GLU A 15 -13.90 -1.59 9.62
CA GLU A 15 -14.82 -1.70 10.77
C GLU A 15 -15.75 -0.49 10.87
N GLU A 16 -15.25 0.72 10.63
CA GLU A 16 -16.04 1.95 10.58
C GLU A 16 -17.08 1.92 9.46
N ARG A 17 -16.70 1.52 8.23
CA ARG A 17 -17.63 1.34 7.11
C ARG A 17 -18.76 0.38 7.46
N ARG A 18 -18.42 -0.74 8.09
CA ARG A 18 -19.39 -1.74 8.53
C ARG A 18 -20.35 -1.22 9.59
N ALA A 19 -19.82 -0.46 10.55
CA ALA A 19 -20.62 0.18 11.60
C ALA A 19 -21.55 1.24 11.01
N SER A 20 -21.06 2.09 10.10
CA SER A 20 -21.88 3.09 9.39
C SER A 20 -23.01 2.45 8.59
N ALA A 21 -22.74 1.40 7.82
CA ALA A 21 -23.74 0.68 7.05
C ALA A 21 -24.85 0.12 7.93
N ARG A 22 -24.52 -0.39 9.13
CA ARG A 22 -25.50 -0.86 10.12
C ARG A 22 -26.33 0.29 10.70
N ALA A 23 -25.67 1.36 11.16
CA ALA A 23 -26.34 2.52 11.71
C ALA A 23 -27.31 3.17 10.72
N GLU A 24 -26.90 3.25 9.44
CA GLU A 24 -27.76 3.74 8.37
C GLU A 24 -29.00 2.85 8.11
N ALA A 25 -28.80 1.52 8.10
CA ALA A 25 -29.90 0.58 7.96
C ALA A 25 -30.85 0.62 9.15
N ASP A 26 -30.31 0.73 10.38
CA ASP A 26 -31.10 0.87 11.60
C ASP A 26 -31.92 2.17 11.58
N GLY A 27 -31.31 3.30 11.19
CA GLY A 27 -32.03 4.56 11.01
C GLY A 27 -33.17 4.47 9.98
N ARG A 28 -32.95 3.81 8.83
CA ARG A 28 -34.00 3.57 7.83
C ARG A 28 -35.11 2.66 8.37
N ASN A 29 -34.77 1.65 9.18
CA ASN A 29 -35.74 0.81 9.87
C ASN A 29 -36.59 1.61 10.87
N GLU A 30 -36.00 2.52 11.63
CA GLU A 30 -36.74 3.39 12.56
C GLU A 30 -37.73 4.30 11.81
N ILE A 31 -37.33 4.87 10.67
CA ILE A 31 -38.21 5.69 9.83
C ILE A 31 -39.48 4.91 9.41
N VAL A 32 -39.31 3.72 8.82
CA VAL A 32 -40.45 2.93 8.33
C VAL A 32 -41.34 2.42 9.47
N ARG A 33 -40.78 2.15 10.66
CA ARG A 33 -41.56 1.80 11.88
C ARG A 33 -42.36 2.97 12.41
N ALA A 34 -41.83 4.18 12.35
CA ALA A 34 -42.54 5.37 12.76
C ALA A 34 -43.72 5.72 11.81
N GLU A 35 -43.56 5.42 10.50
CA GLU A 35 -44.58 5.69 9.48
C GLU A 35 -45.65 4.60 9.41
N SER A 36 -45.38 3.36 9.92
CA SER A 36 -46.36 2.25 9.86
C SER A 36 -46.33 1.38 11.12
N GLU A 37 -47.44 1.43 11.88
CA GLU A 37 -47.64 0.58 13.05
C GLU A 37 -47.66 -0.92 12.67
N GLU A 38 -48.13 -1.25 11.46
CA GLU A 38 -48.16 -2.62 10.95
C GLU A 38 -46.73 -3.15 10.74
N ILE A 39 -45.82 -2.32 10.19
CA ILE A 39 -44.40 -2.69 10.06
C ILE A 39 -43.76 -2.91 11.45
N ALA A 40 -44.05 -2.05 12.43
CA ALA A 40 -43.54 -2.21 13.78
C ALA A 40 -43.95 -3.55 14.43
N LYS A 41 -45.23 -3.94 14.23
CA LYS A 41 -45.76 -5.24 14.70
C LYS A 41 -45.10 -6.42 13.98
N ILE A 42 -44.91 -6.32 12.66
CA ILE A 42 -44.22 -7.37 11.87
C ILE A 42 -42.80 -7.50 12.33
N ASP A 43 -42.04 -6.43 12.56
CA ASP A 43 -40.67 -6.45 13.02
C ASP A 43 -40.52 -7.13 14.40
N ALA A 44 -41.47 -6.88 15.33
CA ALA A 44 -41.52 -7.56 16.61
C ALA A 44 -41.75 -9.08 16.47
N GLU A 45 -42.68 -9.48 15.57
CA GLU A 45 -42.96 -10.88 15.28
C GLU A 45 -41.77 -11.56 14.58
N LEU A 46 -41.08 -10.90 13.64
CA LEU A 46 -39.89 -11.38 12.98
C LEU A 46 -38.74 -11.63 13.97
N SER A 47 -38.57 -10.75 14.95
CA SER A 47 -37.56 -10.94 16.02
C SER A 47 -37.89 -12.17 16.86
N THR A 48 -39.15 -12.38 17.19
CA THR A 48 -39.62 -13.54 17.98
C THR A 48 -39.46 -14.85 17.18
N THR A 49 -39.89 -14.86 15.92
CA THR A 49 -39.75 -16.04 15.03
C THR A 49 -38.30 -16.39 14.77
N GLY A 50 -37.39 -15.41 14.64
CA GLY A 50 -35.95 -15.63 14.52
C GLY A 50 -35.36 -16.36 15.72
N MET A 51 -35.68 -15.95 16.95
CA MET A 51 -35.25 -16.64 18.16
C MET A 51 -35.83 -18.05 18.28
N LEU A 52 -37.10 -18.22 17.87
CA LEU A 52 -37.80 -19.51 17.93
C LEU A 52 -37.19 -20.52 16.96
N ILE A 53 -36.82 -20.09 15.72
CA ILE A 53 -36.12 -20.94 14.75
C ILE A 53 -34.82 -21.46 15.36
N PHE A 54 -33.99 -20.58 15.96
CA PHE A 54 -32.75 -20.97 16.58
C PHE A 54 -32.94 -21.97 17.73
N LYS A 55 -33.86 -21.68 18.66
CA LYS A 55 -34.18 -22.56 19.79
C LYS A 55 -34.70 -23.94 19.36
N THR A 56 -35.63 -23.96 18.39
CA THR A 56 -36.25 -25.21 17.88
C THR A 56 -35.20 -26.04 17.15
N ALA A 57 -34.31 -25.42 16.35
CA ALA A 57 -33.22 -26.10 15.66
C ALA A 57 -32.24 -26.75 16.65
N CYS A 58 -31.85 -26.04 17.72
CA CYS A 58 -30.99 -26.57 18.78
C CYS A 58 -31.61 -27.76 19.53
N MET A 59 -32.94 -27.83 19.58
CA MET A 59 -33.68 -28.96 20.22
C MET A 59 -34.04 -30.09 19.24
N GLY A 60 -33.62 -30.01 17.98
CA GLY A 60 -33.93 -31.04 16.95
C GLY A 60 -35.37 -31.04 16.49
N GLY A 61 -36.15 -29.97 16.74
CA GLY A 61 -37.54 -29.83 16.33
C GLY A 61 -37.70 -29.39 14.87
N ASP A 62 -38.91 -29.53 14.33
CA ASP A 62 -39.27 -29.09 13.01
C ASP A 62 -39.39 -27.56 12.94
N ILE A 63 -38.53 -26.92 12.16
CA ILE A 63 -38.49 -25.47 11.95
C ILE A 63 -39.26 -25.00 10.72
N THR A 64 -39.82 -25.93 9.92
CA THR A 64 -40.48 -25.63 8.64
C THR A 64 -41.64 -24.66 8.78
N PRO A 65 -42.59 -24.82 9.70
CA PRO A 65 -43.72 -23.90 9.85
C PRO A 65 -43.28 -22.50 10.26
N ILE A 66 -42.25 -22.41 11.13
CA ILE A 66 -41.74 -21.13 11.60
C ILE A 66 -41.03 -20.36 10.48
N LYS A 67 -40.28 -21.10 9.63
CA LYS A 67 -39.65 -20.51 8.45
C LYS A 67 -40.65 -20.00 7.41
N GLU A 68 -41.74 -20.72 7.19
CA GLU A 68 -42.79 -20.30 6.28
C GLU A 68 -43.42 -19.01 6.78
N ARG A 69 -43.81 -18.98 8.05
CA ARG A 69 -44.36 -17.75 8.67
C ARG A 69 -43.40 -16.56 8.60
N ASN A 70 -42.12 -16.79 8.85
CA ASN A 70 -41.08 -15.75 8.74
C ASN A 70 -40.99 -15.19 7.31
N LYS A 71 -41.08 -16.03 6.27
CA LYS A 71 -41.09 -15.61 4.86
C LYS A 71 -42.30 -14.78 4.51
N GLU A 72 -43.50 -15.19 4.97
CA GLU A 72 -44.74 -14.41 4.78
C GLU A 72 -44.63 -13.01 5.39
N LEU A 73 -44.15 -12.93 6.62
CA LEU A 73 -43.94 -11.66 7.31
C LEU A 73 -42.95 -10.76 6.56
N GLN A 74 -41.84 -11.32 6.09
CA GLN A 74 -40.84 -10.58 5.28
C GLN A 74 -41.47 -10.07 3.96
N ALA A 75 -42.26 -10.89 3.28
CA ALA A 75 -42.94 -10.49 2.04
C ALA A 75 -43.92 -9.33 2.32
N ARG A 76 -44.79 -9.48 3.33
CA ARG A 76 -45.75 -8.45 3.74
C ARG A 76 -45.03 -7.13 4.13
N ARG A 77 -43.92 -7.22 4.86
CA ARG A 77 -43.13 -6.06 5.23
C ARG A 77 -42.63 -5.29 4.01
N ARG A 78 -42.13 -6.02 2.99
CA ARG A 78 -41.65 -5.38 1.73
C ARG A 78 -42.75 -4.69 0.97
N GLU A 79 -43.93 -5.30 0.89
CA GLU A 79 -45.12 -4.68 0.28
C GLU A 79 -45.48 -3.34 0.97
N LEU A 80 -45.47 -3.33 2.30
CA LEU A 80 -45.78 -2.12 3.09
C LEU A 80 -44.70 -1.04 2.86
N ILE A 81 -43.43 -1.38 2.83
CA ILE A 81 -42.35 -0.43 2.52
C ILE A 81 -42.55 0.21 1.13
N VAL A 82 -42.89 -0.60 0.14
CA VAL A 82 -43.22 -0.08 -1.21
C VAL A 82 -44.46 0.76 -1.19
N GLY A 83 -45.50 0.39 -0.39
CA GLY A 83 -46.70 1.17 -0.20
C GLY A 83 -46.48 2.55 0.44
N LEU A 84 -45.41 2.70 1.23
CA LEU A 84 -44.95 3.99 1.77
C LEU A 84 -44.17 4.84 0.76
N GLY A 85 -43.89 4.30 -0.44
CA GLY A 85 -43.13 4.99 -1.49
C GLY A 85 -41.62 4.75 -1.47
N TYR A 86 -41.10 3.84 -0.63
CA TYR A 86 -39.70 3.48 -0.57
C TYR A 86 -39.38 2.27 -1.49
N PRO A 87 -38.11 2.13 -1.93
CA PRO A 87 -37.67 0.91 -2.62
C PRO A 87 -37.82 -0.33 -1.72
N ALA A 88 -38.09 -1.49 -2.31
CA ALA A 88 -38.29 -2.74 -1.57
C ALA A 88 -37.08 -3.16 -0.69
N ASP A 89 -35.87 -2.70 -1.07
CA ASP A 89 -34.58 -2.92 -0.38
C ASP A 89 -34.18 -1.71 0.50
N TYR A 90 -35.09 -0.78 0.78
CA TYR A 90 -34.76 0.47 1.50
C TYR A 90 -34.13 0.24 2.86
N THR A 91 -34.56 -0.76 3.58
CA THR A 91 -34.07 -1.10 4.92
C THR A 91 -32.95 -2.13 4.92
N ASP A 92 -32.53 -2.64 3.74
CA ASP A 92 -31.50 -3.65 3.65
C ASP A 92 -30.12 -3.06 3.99
N LEU A 93 -29.26 -3.90 4.57
CA LEU A 93 -27.86 -3.55 4.83
C LEU A 93 -27.12 -3.38 3.49
N LYS A 94 -26.56 -2.20 3.26
CA LYS A 94 -25.78 -1.88 2.05
C LYS A 94 -24.31 -1.68 2.43
N TYR A 95 -23.55 -2.74 2.29
CA TYR A 95 -22.10 -2.69 2.52
C TYR A 95 -21.35 -2.04 1.36
N THR A 96 -20.24 -1.36 1.66
CA THR A 96 -19.37 -0.76 0.64
C THR A 96 -18.72 -1.84 -0.21
N CYS A 97 -18.29 -2.95 0.38
CA CYS A 97 -17.75 -4.10 -0.31
C CYS A 97 -18.73 -5.28 -0.27
N SER A 98 -19.30 -5.63 -1.42
CA SER A 98 -20.20 -6.77 -1.56
C SER A 98 -19.54 -8.12 -1.32
N ASP A 99 -18.24 -8.27 -1.66
CA ASP A 99 -17.53 -9.54 -1.62
C ASP A 99 -17.29 -10.05 -0.19
N CYS A 100 -17.04 -9.11 0.74
CA CYS A 100 -16.78 -9.47 2.13
C CYS A 100 -17.77 -8.88 3.13
N SER A 101 -18.77 -8.12 2.68
CA SER A 101 -19.71 -7.40 3.56
C SER A 101 -19.00 -6.55 4.62
N ASP A 102 -17.97 -5.80 4.18
CA ASP A 102 -17.11 -4.96 5.01
C ASP A 102 -16.54 -5.69 6.24
N THR A 103 -16.11 -6.94 6.06
CA THR A 103 -15.32 -7.68 7.05
C THR A 103 -13.83 -7.58 6.79
N GLY A 104 -13.44 -7.24 5.56
CA GLY A 104 -12.06 -7.26 5.09
C GLY A 104 -11.54 -8.66 4.73
N PHE A 105 -12.35 -9.71 4.95
CA PHE A 105 -11.95 -11.10 4.72
C PHE A 105 -13.04 -11.88 3.97
N ILE A 106 -12.61 -12.71 3.03
CA ILE A 106 -13.45 -13.68 2.33
C ILE A 106 -13.29 -15.03 3.06
N ASP A 107 -14.42 -15.67 3.38
CA ASP A 107 -14.47 -16.96 4.12
C ASP A 107 -13.69 -16.93 5.46
N GLY A 108 -13.57 -15.76 6.07
CA GLY A 108 -12.90 -15.55 7.36
C GLY A 108 -11.37 -15.68 7.36
N THR A 109 -10.76 -16.07 6.24
CA THR A 109 -9.31 -16.37 6.17
C THR A 109 -8.57 -15.60 5.08
N ARG A 110 -9.14 -15.42 3.92
CA ARG A 110 -8.51 -14.74 2.78
C ARG A 110 -8.76 -13.25 2.83
N THR A 111 -7.71 -12.44 2.79
CA THR A 111 -7.82 -10.98 2.73
C THR A 111 -8.58 -10.54 1.48
N CYS A 112 -9.66 -9.76 1.68
CA CYS A 112 -10.46 -9.21 0.58
C CYS A 112 -9.70 -8.10 -0.17
N HIS A 113 -10.09 -7.86 -1.43
CA HIS A 113 -9.51 -6.78 -2.24
C HIS A 113 -9.65 -5.41 -1.57
N CYS A 114 -10.78 -5.11 -0.93
CA CYS A 114 -11.04 -3.83 -0.28
C CYS A 114 -10.04 -3.52 0.86
N LEU A 115 -9.68 -4.51 1.67
CA LEU A 115 -8.67 -4.35 2.71
C LEU A 115 -7.25 -4.25 2.10
N LYS A 116 -6.96 -5.03 1.05
CA LYS A 116 -5.68 -4.91 0.32
C LYS A 116 -5.49 -3.52 -0.27
N GLU A 117 -6.51 -2.95 -0.89
CA GLU A 117 -6.47 -1.59 -1.47
C GLU A 117 -6.20 -0.52 -0.41
N LEU A 118 -6.84 -0.62 0.77
CA LEU A 118 -6.58 0.32 1.87
C LEU A 118 -5.14 0.21 2.39
N ILE A 119 -4.61 -1.01 2.51
CA ILE A 119 -3.21 -1.23 2.90
C ILE A 119 -2.26 -0.63 1.86
N ILE A 120 -2.50 -0.88 0.57
CA ILE A 120 -1.71 -0.31 -0.53
C ILE A 120 -1.75 1.21 -0.47
N LYS A 121 -2.94 1.80 -0.35
CA LYS A 121 -3.11 3.25 -0.23
C LYS A 121 -2.34 3.81 0.96
N GLY A 122 -2.47 3.19 2.14
CA GLY A 122 -1.72 3.60 3.33
C GLY A 122 -0.20 3.52 3.16
N ARG A 123 0.31 2.51 2.46
CA ARG A 123 1.75 2.38 2.13
C ARG A 123 2.21 3.49 1.18
N ILE A 124 1.42 3.81 0.17
CA ILE A 124 1.71 4.90 -0.77
C ILE A 124 1.72 6.24 -0.03
N GLU A 125 0.72 6.51 0.80
CA GLU A 125 0.62 7.75 1.59
C GLU A 125 1.75 7.90 2.61
N ALA A 126 2.18 6.81 3.22
CA ALA A 126 3.31 6.80 4.16
C ALA A 126 4.67 6.96 3.47
N SER A 127 4.73 6.80 2.15
CA SER A 127 5.94 7.04 1.37
C SER A 127 6.18 8.54 1.17
N ALA A 128 7.43 9.00 1.37
CA ALA A 128 7.83 10.39 1.10
C ALA A 128 7.53 10.85 -0.35
N MET A 129 7.34 9.90 -1.27
CA MET A 129 7.10 10.12 -2.69
C MET A 129 5.67 9.79 -3.14
N GLY A 130 4.68 9.77 -2.23
CA GLY A 130 3.31 9.32 -2.49
C GLY A 130 2.68 9.85 -3.79
N ARG A 131 2.81 11.16 -4.06
CA ARG A 131 2.32 11.78 -5.32
C ARG A 131 3.02 11.26 -6.57
N LEU A 132 4.29 10.89 -6.50
CA LEU A 132 5.03 10.33 -7.63
C LEU A 132 4.67 8.87 -7.86
N LEU A 133 4.47 8.11 -6.79
CA LEU A 133 3.98 6.72 -6.86
C LEU A 133 2.61 6.62 -7.54
N GLU A 134 1.75 7.62 -7.38
CA GLU A 134 0.46 7.68 -8.08
C GLU A 134 0.61 7.99 -9.58
N LYS A 135 1.56 8.88 -9.94
CA LYS A 135 1.68 9.44 -11.29
C LYS A 135 2.64 8.69 -12.20
N GLN A 136 3.63 7.97 -11.64
CA GLN A 136 4.68 7.31 -12.40
C GLN A 136 4.48 5.80 -12.40
N SER A 137 4.45 5.21 -13.60
CA SER A 137 4.31 3.77 -13.82
C SER A 137 5.21 3.34 -14.98
N PHE A 138 5.36 2.04 -15.17
CA PHE A 138 6.05 1.53 -16.36
C PHE A 138 5.32 1.84 -17.67
N ASP A 139 3.99 1.98 -17.62
CA ASP A 139 3.17 2.20 -18.82
C ASP A 139 3.27 3.63 -19.35
N ASN A 140 3.50 4.60 -18.44
CA ASN A 140 3.66 5.99 -18.84
C ASN A 140 5.14 6.44 -18.92
N PHE A 141 6.08 5.47 -18.91
CA PHE A 141 7.48 5.73 -19.21
C PHE A 141 7.67 5.87 -20.72
N ASP A 142 7.74 7.11 -21.18
CA ASP A 142 7.78 7.44 -22.59
C ASP A 142 9.19 7.23 -23.19
N LEU A 143 9.34 6.18 -24.01
CA LEU A 143 10.57 5.87 -24.75
C LEU A 143 10.77 6.78 -25.97
N GLU A 144 9.71 7.39 -26.49
CA GLU A 144 9.80 8.30 -27.65
C GLU A 144 10.54 9.58 -27.29
N TRP A 145 10.53 9.97 -26.01
CA TRP A 145 11.37 11.05 -25.50
C TRP A 145 12.87 10.90 -25.86
N TYR A 146 13.35 9.67 -25.99
CA TYR A 146 14.76 9.38 -26.30
C TYR A 146 15.01 9.16 -27.78
N SER A 147 14.03 9.40 -28.67
CA SER A 147 14.12 9.11 -30.12
C SER A 147 15.12 9.96 -30.89
N TYR A 148 15.63 11.04 -30.27
CA TYR A 148 16.67 11.87 -30.85
C TYR A 148 18.04 11.18 -30.97
N ASP A 149 18.25 10.06 -30.28
CA ASP A 149 19.44 9.23 -30.38
C ASP A 149 19.07 7.74 -30.23
N ALA A 150 19.30 6.96 -31.28
CA ALA A 150 18.93 5.55 -31.33
C ALA A 150 19.67 4.69 -30.28
N LYS A 151 20.92 5.02 -29.95
CA LYS A 151 21.69 4.29 -28.93
C LYS A 151 21.16 4.56 -27.52
N ILE A 152 20.78 5.81 -27.25
CA ILE A 152 20.17 6.20 -25.99
C ILE A 152 18.79 5.54 -25.86
N LYS A 153 17.94 5.59 -26.88
CA LYS A 153 16.62 4.94 -26.89
C LYS A 153 16.73 3.44 -26.61
N GLU A 154 17.66 2.75 -27.28
CA GLU A 154 17.85 1.31 -27.06
C GLU A 154 18.35 1.01 -25.62
N ARG A 155 19.28 1.81 -25.10
CA ARG A 155 19.72 1.69 -23.70
C ARG A 155 18.55 1.87 -22.73
N MET A 156 17.72 2.87 -22.93
CA MET A 156 16.56 3.13 -22.05
C MET A 156 15.50 2.03 -22.15
N LYS A 157 15.33 1.43 -23.33
CA LYS A 157 14.49 0.25 -23.51
C LYS A 157 15.00 -0.96 -22.70
N VAL A 158 16.32 -1.20 -22.72
CA VAL A 158 16.97 -2.24 -21.92
C VAL A 158 16.80 -1.95 -20.41
N ASN A 159 16.97 -0.70 -19.97
CA ASN A 159 16.77 -0.31 -18.57
C ASN A 159 15.31 -0.55 -18.12
N LEU A 160 14.33 -0.16 -18.96
CA LEU A 160 12.91 -0.42 -18.68
C LEU A 160 12.60 -1.92 -18.59
N ALA A 161 13.12 -2.72 -19.54
CA ALA A 161 12.96 -4.18 -19.52
C ALA A 161 13.60 -4.80 -18.27
N THR A 162 14.79 -4.33 -17.87
CA THR A 162 15.48 -4.79 -16.66
C THR A 162 14.67 -4.46 -15.41
N ALA A 163 14.10 -3.26 -15.32
CA ALA A 163 13.26 -2.86 -14.21
C ALA A 163 11.96 -3.69 -14.10
N LYS A 164 11.30 -3.96 -15.24
CA LYS A 164 10.12 -4.84 -15.30
C LYS A 164 10.47 -6.28 -14.87
N ASN A 165 11.60 -6.81 -15.34
CA ASN A 165 12.08 -8.13 -14.95
C ASN A 165 12.45 -8.18 -13.45
N TYR A 166 13.04 -7.13 -12.91
CA TYR A 166 13.34 -7.00 -11.49
C TYR A 166 12.09 -7.17 -10.62
N VAL A 167 11.01 -6.48 -10.98
CA VAL A 167 9.72 -6.59 -10.28
C VAL A 167 9.12 -8.00 -10.43
N ARG A 168 9.11 -8.55 -11.65
CA ARG A 168 8.58 -9.88 -11.92
C ARG A 168 9.29 -10.98 -11.11
N ASP A 169 10.62 -10.89 -11.03
CA ASP A 169 11.46 -11.92 -10.41
C ASP A 169 11.86 -11.59 -8.96
N PHE A 170 11.29 -10.53 -8.37
CA PHE A 170 11.62 -10.03 -7.03
C PHE A 170 11.48 -11.08 -5.92
N HIS A 171 10.55 -12.02 -6.07
CA HIS A 171 10.35 -13.11 -5.13
C HIS A 171 11.44 -14.21 -5.21
N LYS A 172 12.18 -14.31 -6.33
CA LYS A 172 13.19 -15.35 -6.58
C LYS A 172 14.61 -14.88 -6.27
N LYS A 173 14.97 -13.71 -6.78
CA LYS A 173 16.30 -13.13 -6.67
C LYS A 173 16.19 -11.65 -6.33
N GLN A 174 17.04 -11.23 -5.41
CA GLN A 174 17.01 -9.87 -4.87
C GLN A 174 18.38 -9.24 -5.06
N ASP A 175 18.60 -8.71 -6.26
CA ASP A 175 19.80 -7.94 -6.57
C ASP A 175 19.61 -6.49 -6.12
N ASN A 176 20.70 -5.81 -5.79
CA ASN A 176 20.72 -4.36 -5.69
C ASN A 176 20.67 -3.74 -7.09
N LEU A 177 20.10 -2.54 -7.20
CA LEU A 177 20.15 -1.75 -8.44
C LEU A 177 20.80 -0.39 -8.19
N LEU A 178 21.72 0.00 -9.07
CA LEU A 178 22.27 1.35 -9.12
C LEU A 178 21.80 2.04 -10.40
N LEU A 179 20.97 3.07 -10.26
CA LEU A 179 20.52 3.92 -11.35
C LEU A 179 21.43 5.14 -11.40
N ILE A 180 22.29 5.19 -12.41
CA ILE A 180 23.33 6.21 -12.53
C ILE A 180 23.12 7.06 -13.79
N GLY A 181 23.26 8.38 -13.67
CA GLY A 181 23.17 9.29 -14.81
C GLY A 181 22.74 10.70 -14.42
N THR A 182 22.82 11.62 -15.36
CA THR A 182 22.49 13.04 -15.14
C THR A 182 21.05 13.28 -14.71
N THR A 183 20.77 14.47 -14.21
CA THR A 183 19.42 14.89 -13.79
C THR A 183 18.44 14.84 -14.94
N GLY A 184 17.16 14.51 -14.66
CA GLY A 184 16.06 14.53 -15.67
C GLY A 184 16.07 13.39 -16.67
N THR A 185 16.93 12.38 -16.53
CA THR A 185 17.04 11.23 -17.45
C THR A 185 16.11 10.06 -17.15
N GLY A 186 15.20 10.16 -16.16
CA GLY A 186 14.18 9.15 -15.89
C GLY A 186 14.50 8.17 -14.75
N LYS A 187 15.60 8.34 -13.99
CA LYS A 187 15.95 7.49 -12.84
C LYS A 187 14.82 7.40 -11.82
N THR A 188 14.35 8.56 -11.33
CA THR A 188 13.26 8.66 -10.36
C THR A 188 11.98 8.02 -10.89
N HIS A 189 11.68 8.15 -12.20
CA HIS A 189 10.50 7.53 -12.80
C HIS A 189 10.59 5.99 -12.73
N ILE A 190 11.71 5.42 -13.12
CA ILE A 190 11.89 3.95 -13.10
C ILE A 190 11.90 3.41 -11.66
N SER A 191 12.60 4.06 -10.72
CA SER A 191 12.64 3.63 -9.32
C SER A 191 11.25 3.72 -8.68
N THR A 192 10.48 4.78 -8.97
CA THR A 192 9.11 4.95 -8.50
C THR A 192 8.16 3.91 -9.10
N ALA A 193 8.31 3.60 -10.41
CA ALA A 193 7.52 2.55 -11.06
C ALA A 193 7.78 1.17 -10.44
N ILE A 194 9.06 0.85 -10.11
CA ILE A 194 9.41 -0.38 -9.37
C ILE A 194 8.73 -0.39 -8.00
N ALA A 195 8.84 0.71 -7.23
CA ALA A 195 8.23 0.82 -5.92
C ALA A 195 6.72 0.57 -5.97
N ARG A 196 6.03 1.25 -6.90
CA ARG A 196 4.59 1.12 -7.10
C ARG A 196 4.18 -0.34 -7.33
N GLU A 197 4.80 -1.01 -8.28
CA GLU A 197 4.45 -2.38 -8.62
C GLU A 197 4.70 -3.35 -7.45
N LEU A 198 5.80 -3.18 -6.72
CA LEU A 198 6.09 -4.03 -5.56
C LEU A 198 5.15 -3.75 -4.38
N ILE A 199 4.74 -2.50 -4.15
CA ILE A 199 3.72 -2.15 -3.16
C ILE A 199 2.38 -2.81 -3.54
N HIS A 200 1.98 -2.78 -4.81
CA HIS A 200 0.77 -3.47 -5.30
C HIS A 200 0.86 -5.00 -5.13
N GLN A 201 2.05 -5.58 -5.24
CA GLN A 201 2.27 -6.99 -4.93
C GLN A 201 2.29 -7.30 -3.42
N GLY A 202 2.19 -6.28 -2.56
CA GLY A 202 2.13 -6.44 -1.11
C GLY A 202 3.46 -6.36 -0.39
N TYR A 203 4.56 -6.05 -1.08
CA TYR A 203 5.86 -5.89 -0.44
C TYR A 203 5.94 -4.59 0.36
N ASP A 204 6.74 -4.62 1.44
CA ASP A 204 7.08 -3.44 2.22
C ASP A 204 8.22 -2.69 1.53
N VAL A 205 7.90 -1.55 0.92
CA VAL A 205 8.84 -0.72 0.15
C VAL A 205 8.91 0.65 0.77
N ILE A 206 10.12 1.10 1.07
CA ILE A 206 10.38 2.48 1.51
C ILE A 206 11.17 3.20 0.42
N TYR A 207 10.66 4.36 0.04
CA TYR A 207 11.27 5.28 -0.91
C TYR A 207 11.57 6.59 -0.19
N ASP A 208 12.84 6.96 -0.09
CA ASP A 208 13.20 8.24 0.53
C ASP A 208 14.48 8.82 -0.08
N SER A 209 14.67 10.13 0.10
CA SER A 209 15.91 10.79 -0.31
C SER A 209 17.03 10.49 0.69
N THR A 210 18.26 10.50 0.20
CA THR A 210 19.45 10.34 1.07
C THR A 210 19.41 11.33 2.23
N GLN A 211 18.98 12.57 1.96
CA GLN A 211 18.96 13.64 2.96
C GLN A 211 17.94 13.38 4.09
N ASN A 212 16.74 12.89 3.75
CA ASN A 212 15.73 12.53 4.75
C ASN A 212 16.18 11.33 5.60
N ILE A 213 16.77 10.31 4.96
CA ILE A 213 17.32 9.15 5.65
C ILE A 213 18.35 9.60 6.70
N ILE A 214 19.32 10.43 6.30
CA ILE A 214 20.34 10.95 7.22
C ILE A 214 19.72 11.75 8.37
N SER A 215 18.74 12.61 8.07
CA SER A 215 18.02 13.41 9.07
C SER A 215 17.28 12.52 10.09
N ASP A 216 16.67 11.42 9.67
CA ASP A 216 16.01 10.47 10.56
C ASP A 216 17.03 9.78 11.50
N PHE A 217 18.18 9.33 10.98
CA PHE A 217 19.26 8.75 11.79
C PHE A 217 19.87 9.77 12.77
N GLU A 218 20.02 11.03 12.35
CA GLU A 218 20.48 12.11 13.20
C GLU A 218 19.50 12.41 14.33
N SER A 219 18.21 12.48 14.00
CA SER A 219 17.14 12.64 14.98
C SER A 219 17.14 11.56 16.04
N ASP A 220 17.30 10.29 15.64
CA ASP A 220 17.33 9.16 16.57
C ASP A 220 18.56 9.21 17.49
N ARG A 221 19.71 9.63 16.95
CA ARG A 221 20.92 9.82 17.76
C ARG A 221 20.74 10.84 18.89
N PHE A 222 20.08 11.98 18.60
CA PHE A 222 19.81 13.00 19.61
C PHE A 222 18.73 12.57 20.59
N ARG A 223 17.70 11.84 20.16
CA ARG A 223 16.59 11.36 21.01
C ARG A 223 16.97 10.26 21.99
N ASN A 224 17.82 9.31 21.58
CA ASN A 224 18.31 8.25 22.46
C ASN A 224 19.03 8.78 23.71
N SER A 225 19.45 10.06 23.70
CA SER A 225 19.97 10.77 24.86
C SER A 225 18.90 11.12 25.92
N TYR A 226 17.59 11.03 25.57
CA TYR A 226 16.46 11.42 26.43
C TYR A 226 15.43 10.31 26.68
N GLY A 227 15.66 9.09 26.23
CA GLY A 227 14.93 7.87 26.68
C GLY A 227 13.47 7.74 26.29
N ARG A 228 13.00 8.26 25.15
CA ARG A 228 11.62 8.07 24.66
C ARG A 228 11.49 8.04 23.14
N GLU A 229 10.62 7.10 22.69
CA GLU A 229 9.97 6.92 21.37
C GLU A 229 10.70 6.13 20.30
N GLU A 230 9.90 5.53 19.36
CA GLU A 230 10.33 4.66 18.26
C GLU A 230 11.42 5.29 17.40
N ASN A 231 12.44 4.50 17.08
CA ASN A 231 13.52 4.89 16.18
C ASN A 231 12.98 5.05 14.75
N LYS A 232 13.01 6.27 14.22
CA LYS A 232 12.56 6.57 12.87
C LYS A 232 13.40 5.89 11.78
N SER A 233 14.68 5.64 12.07
CA SER A 233 15.63 5.04 11.15
C SER A 233 15.47 3.52 11.00
N GLU A 234 14.84 2.85 11.97
CA GLU A 234 14.70 1.39 11.99
C GLU A 234 13.93 0.88 10.76
N LYS A 235 12.94 1.66 10.28
CA LYS A 235 12.19 1.36 9.06
C LYS A 235 13.09 1.12 7.83
N TYR A 236 14.19 1.84 7.71
CA TYR A 236 15.13 1.71 6.58
C TYR A 236 15.98 0.43 6.67
N LEU A 237 16.19 -0.09 7.87
CA LEU A 237 16.99 -1.29 8.12
C LEU A 237 16.20 -2.58 7.89
N ASP A 238 14.85 -2.52 7.97
CA ASP A 238 13.99 -3.71 8.02
C ASP A 238 13.02 -3.84 6.85
N CYS A 239 12.73 -2.75 6.11
CA CYS A 239 11.83 -2.83 4.95
C CYS A 239 12.35 -3.82 3.90
N ARG A 240 11.43 -4.48 3.20
CA ARG A 240 11.74 -5.48 2.19
C ARG A 240 12.56 -4.93 1.02
N LEU A 241 12.24 -3.71 0.58
CA LEU A 241 13.02 -2.95 -0.40
C LEU A 241 13.20 -1.52 0.09
N LEU A 242 14.43 -1.04 0.08
CA LEU A 242 14.75 0.37 0.28
C LEU A 242 15.14 1.00 -1.06
N ILE A 243 14.56 2.16 -1.37
CA ILE A 243 14.97 2.99 -2.51
C ILE A 243 15.54 4.28 -1.95
N ILE A 244 16.82 4.50 -2.19
CA ILE A 244 17.57 5.69 -1.80
C ILE A 244 17.68 6.59 -3.02
N ASP A 245 16.99 7.73 -3.00
CA ASP A 245 17.03 8.68 -4.12
C ASP A 245 18.12 9.75 -3.89
N ASP A 246 18.73 10.14 -5.00
CA ASP A 246 19.74 11.20 -5.09
C ASP A 246 20.92 11.03 -4.12
N LEU A 247 21.49 9.81 -4.04
CA LEU A 247 22.75 9.56 -3.32
C LEU A 247 23.85 10.44 -3.91
N GLY A 248 24.56 11.17 -3.04
CA GLY A 248 25.63 12.07 -3.44
C GLY A 248 25.28 13.54 -3.30
N THR A 249 24.02 13.88 -2.95
CA THR A 249 23.60 15.28 -2.70
C THR A 249 23.78 15.71 -1.25
N GLU A 250 24.01 14.78 -0.35
CA GLU A 250 24.22 15.03 1.08
C GLU A 250 25.58 15.69 1.37
N PHE A 251 25.64 16.43 2.50
CA PHE A 251 26.90 16.94 3.01
C PHE A 251 27.78 15.78 3.53
N SER A 252 29.00 15.69 2.98
CA SER A 252 29.97 14.67 3.41
C SER A 252 30.60 15.07 4.74
N ASN A 253 30.22 14.39 5.80
CA ASN A 253 30.88 14.42 7.10
C ASN A 253 31.00 13.01 7.66
N GLN A 254 31.74 12.81 8.73
CA GLN A 254 31.99 11.50 9.31
C GLN A 254 30.70 10.79 9.75
N PHE A 255 29.70 11.52 10.25
CA PHE A 255 28.41 10.97 10.64
C PHE A 255 27.65 10.44 9.41
N THR A 256 27.57 11.23 8.34
CA THR A 256 26.90 10.86 7.10
C THR A 256 27.52 9.61 6.48
N LEU A 257 28.86 9.57 6.37
CA LEU A 257 29.57 8.42 5.82
C LEU A 257 29.37 7.16 6.67
N SER A 258 29.46 7.26 7.99
CA SER A 258 29.21 6.13 8.88
C SER A 258 27.76 5.64 8.84
N THR A 259 26.79 6.55 8.70
CA THR A 259 25.37 6.21 8.58
C THR A 259 25.09 5.46 7.28
N ILE A 260 25.58 5.96 6.14
CA ILE A 260 25.41 5.30 4.84
C ILE A 260 26.08 3.90 4.87
N TYR A 261 27.31 3.82 5.40
CA TYR A 261 27.99 2.55 5.56
C TYR A 261 27.18 1.54 6.38
N ASN A 262 26.72 1.95 7.57
CA ASN A 262 25.96 1.08 8.47
C ASN A 262 24.64 0.65 7.84
N LEU A 263 23.92 1.55 7.18
CA LEU A 263 22.68 1.26 6.47
C LEU A 263 22.90 0.19 5.40
N LEU A 264 23.80 0.42 4.46
CA LEU A 264 24.08 -0.49 3.35
C LEU A 264 24.62 -1.83 3.85
N ASN A 265 25.54 -1.80 4.82
CA ASN A 265 26.13 -3.02 5.41
C ASN A 265 25.09 -3.87 6.14
N THR A 266 24.22 -3.24 6.94
CA THR A 266 23.17 -3.95 7.68
C THR A 266 22.18 -4.60 6.73
N ARG A 267 21.74 -3.88 5.69
CA ARG A 267 20.81 -4.43 4.70
C ARG A 267 21.44 -5.57 3.88
N GLN A 268 22.69 -5.41 3.46
CA GLN A 268 23.42 -6.46 2.75
C GLN A 268 23.55 -7.73 3.61
N ASN A 269 23.91 -7.59 4.88
CA ASN A 269 24.01 -8.72 5.81
C ASN A 269 22.66 -9.41 6.07
N LYS A 270 21.54 -8.67 6.00
CA LYS A 270 20.17 -9.22 6.10
C LYS A 270 19.66 -9.79 4.77
N GLY A 271 20.40 -9.66 3.67
CA GLY A 271 19.94 -10.05 2.32
C GLY A 271 18.77 -9.20 1.82
N LEU A 272 18.67 -7.96 2.27
CA LEU A 272 17.60 -7.03 1.88
C LEU A 272 18.07 -6.13 0.73
N PRO A 273 17.41 -6.16 -0.44
CA PRO A 273 17.81 -5.40 -1.60
C PRO A 273 17.66 -3.90 -1.39
N THR A 274 18.54 -3.15 -2.03
CA THR A 274 18.53 -1.69 -2.06
C THR A 274 18.64 -1.18 -3.49
N ILE A 275 17.79 -0.23 -3.86
CA ILE A 275 17.89 0.52 -5.11
C ILE A 275 18.47 1.89 -4.78
N ILE A 276 19.49 2.30 -5.50
CA ILE A 276 20.14 3.61 -5.31
C ILE A 276 20.04 4.38 -6.62
N SER A 277 19.59 5.63 -6.57
CA SER A 277 19.75 6.56 -7.68
C SER A 277 20.85 7.58 -7.35
N THR A 278 21.62 7.97 -8.36
CA THR A 278 22.65 8.98 -8.22
C THR A 278 22.89 9.74 -9.51
N ASN A 279 23.31 11.01 -9.36
CA ASN A 279 23.76 11.84 -10.47
C ASN A 279 25.29 11.81 -10.64
N LEU A 280 26.01 11.19 -9.70
CA LEU A 280 27.46 11.09 -9.73
C LEU A 280 27.90 9.99 -10.72
N SER A 281 29.03 10.22 -11.42
CA SER A 281 29.69 9.17 -12.18
C SER A 281 30.32 8.11 -11.26
N PRO A 282 30.69 6.91 -11.75
CA PRO A 282 31.38 5.92 -10.95
C PRO A 282 32.69 6.47 -10.32
N GLU A 283 33.41 7.33 -11.06
CA GLU A 283 34.64 7.95 -10.59
C GLU A 283 34.37 8.99 -9.49
N GLU A 284 33.27 9.73 -9.59
CA GLU A 284 32.84 10.68 -8.56
C GLU A 284 32.33 9.96 -7.32
N LEU A 285 31.61 8.84 -7.48
CA LEU A 285 31.22 7.98 -6.36
C LEU A 285 32.44 7.44 -5.62
N ALA A 286 33.45 6.92 -6.35
CA ALA A 286 34.68 6.41 -5.75
C ALA A 286 35.46 7.50 -5.01
N ARG A 287 35.41 8.74 -5.49
CA ARG A 287 36.07 9.89 -4.82
C ARG A 287 35.31 10.40 -3.59
N LYS A 288 33.96 10.37 -3.67
CA LYS A 288 33.12 10.89 -2.58
C LYS A 288 33.00 9.90 -1.42
N TYR A 289 32.92 8.63 -1.73
CA TYR A 289 32.75 7.56 -0.75
C TYR A 289 34.04 6.73 -0.64
N GLU A 290 34.40 6.40 0.60
CA GLU A 290 35.53 5.49 0.85
C GLU A 290 35.29 4.13 0.19
N ASP A 291 36.35 3.40 -0.12
CA ASP A 291 36.32 2.08 -0.77
C ASP A 291 35.31 1.13 -0.12
N ARG A 292 35.14 1.21 1.19
CA ARG A 292 34.19 0.38 1.96
C ARG A 292 32.75 0.66 1.62
N ILE A 293 32.38 1.91 1.36
CA ILE A 293 31.02 2.31 0.99
C ILE A 293 30.83 2.05 -0.51
N TYR A 294 31.81 2.45 -1.32
CA TYR A 294 31.79 2.26 -2.76
C TYR A 294 31.58 0.79 -3.14
N SER A 295 32.32 -0.14 -2.49
CA SER A 295 32.19 -1.58 -2.73
C SER A 295 30.79 -2.14 -2.38
N ARG A 296 30.05 -1.48 -1.49
CA ARG A 296 28.65 -1.85 -1.17
C ARG A 296 27.65 -1.27 -2.14
N ILE A 297 27.95 -0.12 -2.74
CA ILE A 297 27.12 0.48 -3.78
C ILE A 297 27.22 -0.30 -5.09
N ILE A 298 28.45 -0.71 -5.48
CA ILE A 298 28.73 -1.35 -6.79
C ILE A 298 29.22 -2.81 -6.59
N GLY A 299 28.81 -3.48 -5.54
CA GLY A 299 29.22 -4.87 -5.27
C GLY A 299 28.75 -5.87 -6.33
N SER A 300 29.25 -7.12 -6.23
CA SER A 300 28.96 -8.22 -7.17
C SER A 300 27.46 -8.49 -7.39
N ASP A 301 26.64 -8.15 -6.40
CA ASP A 301 25.20 -8.35 -6.41
C ASP A 301 24.42 -7.09 -6.83
N CYS A 302 25.12 -6.11 -7.43
CA CYS A 302 24.53 -4.86 -7.91
C CYS A 302 24.47 -4.82 -9.43
N LYS A 303 23.29 -4.58 -9.99
CA LYS A 303 23.11 -4.27 -11.41
C LYS A 303 23.13 -2.77 -11.62
N VAL A 304 24.05 -2.30 -12.45
CA VAL A 304 24.14 -0.88 -12.81
C VAL A 304 23.28 -0.60 -14.04
N LEU A 305 22.40 0.36 -13.92
CA LEU A 305 21.51 0.85 -14.98
C LEU A 305 21.94 2.29 -15.34
N PRO A 306 22.68 2.49 -16.43
CA PRO A 306 23.09 3.82 -16.87
C PRO A 306 21.92 4.53 -17.55
N PHE A 307 21.57 5.70 -17.04
CA PHE A 307 20.56 6.60 -17.59
C PHE A 307 21.24 7.73 -18.36
N MET A 308 20.96 7.81 -19.64
CA MET A 308 21.58 8.74 -20.57
C MET A 308 20.52 9.64 -21.19
N GLY A 309 20.93 10.85 -21.58
CA GLY A 309 20.04 11.72 -22.34
C GLY A 309 19.96 13.14 -21.85
N LYS A 310 19.07 13.90 -22.47
CA LYS A 310 18.79 15.31 -22.12
C LYS A 310 17.88 15.38 -20.89
N ASP A 311 17.97 16.47 -20.15
CA ASP A 311 17.07 16.71 -19.02
C ASP A 311 15.63 16.96 -19.53
N LYS A 312 14.71 16.05 -19.18
CA LYS A 312 13.30 16.13 -19.57
C LYS A 312 12.56 17.31 -18.92
N ARG A 313 13.09 17.86 -17.84
CA ARG A 313 12.48 18.98 -17.09
C ARG A 313 12.74 20.32 -17.75
N VAL A 314 13.85 20.45 -18.48
CA VAL A 314 14.31 21.71 -19.10
C VAL A 314 13.92 21.79 -20.57
N SER A 315 13.73 20.66 -21.22
CA SER A 315 13.39 20.57 -22.67
C SER A 315 11.87 20.61 -22.84
N ARG A 316 11.25 21.78 -22.65
CA ARG A 316 9.89 22.10 -23.10
C ARG A 316 9.94 22.90 -24.40
#